data_9257ba469ab79f3609c68bb358260d82
#
_entry.id   9257ba469ab79f3609c68bb358260d82
#
_cell.length_a   1.000
_cell.length_b   1.000
_cell.length_c   1.000
_cell.angle_alpha   90.00
_cell.angle_beta   90.00
_cell.angle_gamma   90.00
#
_symmetry.space_group_name_H-M   'P 1'
#
loop_
_entity.id
_entity.type
_entity.pdbx_description
1 polymer ?
#
loop_
_entity_poly.entity_id
_entity_poly.type
_entity_poly.pdbx_seq_one_letter_code
_entity_poly.pdbx_strand_id
1 'polypeptide(L)'
;MKAVLFTPGGAENLHIGTAPKPTAEKTRVLIRVEYTALNRADTLQRRGLYPPPAGESDILGLEVSGGGYAEYVAVEEVLVMPAPDSLEFSEAAAIPEAWLTAYQLLHFLGRVRSGDVVLIHAGGSGVGTALVQLSLVAGARPYVTAGSEEKIKMAESLGAKGGFNYKTGDFSNWIESVTGGKGADVILDCVGSCFWEQNIRSLALDGRWVLYGLLGGGNVSGNLLRDLLKKRGSLIATTLRSRSLEYKAELVQAFTETIVPLFATGKLKTIVDSVFTMDQIQLAHKKMESNQNIGKIVIKIATPQVDENVTKNKSEL
;
A
#
# COMPACT_ATOMS: atom_id res chain seq x y z
N MET A 1 -3.24 -6.16 -27.06
CA MET A 1 -2.55 -6.75 -25.92
C MET A 1 -3.53 -7.53 -25.03
N LYS A 2 -3.05 -8.57 -24.35
CA LYS A 2 -3.87 -9.22 -23.31
C LYS A 2 -4.04 -8.30 -22.10
N ALA A 3 -5.22 -8.34 -21.50
CA ALA A 3 -5.56 -7.59 -20.29
C ALA A 3 -6.64 -8.33 -19.48
N VAL A 4 -6.69 -8.07 -18.20
CA VAL A 4 -7.81 -8.47 -17.36
C VAL A 4 -8.92 -7.44 -17.51
N LEU A 5 -10.05 -7.89 -18.03
CA LEU A 5 -11.27 -7.10 -18.18
C LEU A 5 -12.29 -7.53 -17.13
N PHE A 6 -13.29 -6.69 -16.89
CA PHE A 6 -14.34 -6.98 -15.92
C PHE A 6 -15.65 -6.26 -16.26
N THR A 7 -16.75 -6.80 -15.76
CA THR A 7 -18.00 -6.09 -15.53
C THR A 7 -18.16 -5.87 -14.03
N PRO A 8 -18.78 -4.75 -13.57
CA PRO A 8 -18.93 -4.50 -12.15
C PRO A 8 -19.55 -5.67 -11.39
N GLY A 9 -18.93 -6.07 -10.26
CA GLY A 9 -19.45 -7.19 -9.47
C GLY A 9 -18.40 -7.99 -8.72
N GLY A 10 -18.63 -9.30 -8.56
CA GLY A 10 -17.76 -10.22 -7.84
C GLY A 10 -16.49 -10.60 -8.60
N ALA A 11 -15.61 -11.38 -7.95
CA ALA A 11 -14.34 -11.80 -8.56
C ALA A 11 -14.54 -12.68 -9.82
N GLU A 12 -15.67 -13.36 -9.91
CA GLU A 12 -16.09 -14.18 -11.07
C GLU A 12 -16.28 -13.37 -12.34
N ASN A 13 -16.48 -12.06 -12.23
CA ASN A 13 -16.65 -11.16 -13.37
C ASN A 13 -15.33 -10.72 -14.02
N LEU A 14 -14.19 -11.14 -13.45
CA LEU A 14 -12.88 -10.92 -14.05
C LEU A 14 -12.63 -11.97 -15.12
N HIS A 15 -12.14 -11.56 -16.28
CA HIS A 15 -11.76 -12.46 -17.37
C HIS A 15 -10.61 -11.89 -18.17
N ILE A 16 -9.86 -12.76 -18.84
CA ILE A 16 -8.82 -12.33 -19.77
C ILE A 16 -9.47 -11.99 -21.12
N GLY A 17 -9.14 -10.81 -21.60
CA GLY A 17 -9.60 -10.32 -22.88
C GLY A 17 -8.50 -9.59 -23.65
N THR A 18 -8.90 -8.93 -24.73
CA THR A 18 -8.01 -8.13 -25.57
C THR A 18 -8.38 -6.66 -25.45
N ALA A 19 -7.38 -5.83 -25.17
CA ALA A 19 -7.49 -4.36 -25.14
C ALA A 19 -6.50 -3.75 -26.15
N PRO A 20 -6.74 -2.52 -26.64
CA PRO A 20 -5.76 -1.78 -27.42
C PRO A 20 -4.46 -1.63 -26.63
N LYS A 21 -3.32 -1.79 -27.32
CA LYS A 21 -2.01 -1.48 -26.71
C LYS A 21 -1.88 0.05 -26.61
N PRO A 22 -1.57 0.60 -25.43
CA PRO A 22 -1.39 2.03 -25.29
C PRO A 22 -0.15 2.50 -26.07
N THR A 23 -0.15 3.76 -26.47
CA THR A 23 1.00 4.43 -27.08
C THR A 23 1.67 5.35 -26.07
N ALA A 24 2.99 5.44 -26.15
CA ALA A 24 3.73 6.47 -25.42
C ALA A 24 3.48 7.83 -26.10
N GLU A 25 2.97 8.79 -25.33
CA GLU A 25 2.78 10.16 -25.78
C GLU A 25 3.69 11.07 -24.97
N LYS A 26 4.18 12.14 -25.58
CA LYS A 26 5.06 13.22 -25.06
C LYS A 26 5.76 12.99 -23.69
N THR A 27 5.00 12.83 -22.60
CA THR A 27 5.50 12.72 -21.22
C THR A 27 5.32 11.32 -20.62
N ARG A 28 4.80 10.38 -21.41
CA ARG A 28 4.54 8.99 -20.96
C ARG A 28 5.54 8.02 -21.52
N VAL A 29 5.92 7.05 -20.72
CA VAL A 29 6.70 5.89 -21.13
C VAL A 29 5.79 4.67 -21.24
N LEU A 30 6.06 3.82 -22.24
CA LEU A 30 5.37 2.55 -22.41
C LEU A 30 6.14 1.45 -21.68
N ILE A 31 5.51 0.86 -20.67
CA ILE A 31 6.08 -0.21 -19.87
C ILE A 31 5.48 -1.54 -20.32
N ARG A 32 6.32 -2.53 -20.60
CA ARG A 32 5.90 -3.94 -20.67
C ARG A 32 5.84 -4.49 -19.25
N VAL A 33 4.66 -4.91 -18.84
CA VAL A 33 4.41 -5.38 -17.47
C VAL A 33 4.76 -6.87 -17.38
N GLU A 34 5.72 -7.21 -16.55
CA GLU A 34 6.03 -8.61 -16.23
C GLU A 34 5.33 -9.07 -14.96
N TYR A 35 5.32 -8.22 -13.96
CA TYR A 35 4.61 -8.42 -12.70
C TYR A 35 3.89 -7.15 -12.27
N THR A 36 2.78 -7.33 -11.60
CA THR A 36 2.03 -6.29 -10.89
C THR A 36 1.57 -6.83 -9.55
N ALA A 37 0.96 -6.03 -8.71
CA ALA A 37 0.43 -6.52 -7.45
C ALA A 37 -0.99 -6.04 -7.19
N LEU A 38 -1.73 -6.83 -6.42
CA LEU A 38 -3.10 -6.58 -6.06
C LEU A 38 -3.20 -5.57 -4.91
N ASN A 39 -4.13 -4.64 -5.02
CA ASN A 39 -4.48 -3.69 -3.99
C ASN A 39 -5.96 -3.80 -3.60
N ARG A 40 -6.30 -3.41 -2.38
CA ARG A 40 -7.71 -3.40 -1.94
C ARG A 40 -8.58 -2.52 -2.85
N ALA A 41 -8.04 -1.42 -3.33
CA ALA A 41 -8.72 -0.51 -4.24
C ALA A 41 -9.09 -1.15 -5.59
N ASP A 42 -8.32 -2.13 -6.09
CA ASP A 42 -8.68 -2.90 -7.28
C ASP A 42 -9.98 -3.70 -7.07
N THR A 43 -10.18 -4.24 -5.87
CA THR A 43 -11.45 -4.95 -5.54
C THR A 43 -12.62 -3.99 -5.45
N LEU A 44 -12.39 -2.75 -5.01
CA LEU A 44 -13.41 -1.69 -4.96
C LEU A 44 -13.71 -1.15 -6.37
N GLN A 45 -12.70 -0.92 -7.22
CA GLN A 45 -12.87 -0.52 -8.61
C GLN A 45 -13.68 -1.56 -9.38
N ARG A 46 -13.35 -2.85 -9.24
CA ARG A 46 -14.12 -3.94 -9.84
C ARG A 46 -15.60 -3.91 -9.43
N ARG A 47 -15.92 -3.49 -8.20
CA ARG A 47 -17.29 -3.36 -7.70
C ARG A 47 -17.98 -2.05 -8.10
N GLY A 48 -17.30 -1.16 -8.83
CA GLY A 48 -17.80 0.16 -9.17
C GLY A 48 -17.80 1.18 -8.02
N LEU A 49 -17.12 0.85 -6.90
CA LEU A 49 -17.08 1.68 -5.69
C LEU A 49 -15.86 2.62 -5.64
N TYR A 50 -14.92 2.47 -6.55
CA TYR A 50 -13.71 3.28 -6.64
C TYR A 50 -13.31 3.49 -8.10
N PRO A 51 -14.07 4.29 -8.87
CA PRO A 51 -13.79 4.50 -10.29
C PRO A 51 -12.43 5.19 -10.51
N PRO A 52 -11.77 4.96 -11.65
CA PRO A 52 -10.56 5.67 -12.00
C PRO A 52 -10.84 7.17 -12.17
N PRO A 53 -9.89 8.05 -11.82
CA PRO A 53 -9.95 9.46 -12.21
C PRO A 53 -10.05 9.64 -13.72
N ALA A 54 -10.61 10.75 -14.15
CA ALA A 54 -10.72 11.07 -15.58
C ALA A 54 -9.34 11.06 -16.25
N GLY A 55 -9.22 10.35 -17.38
CA GLY A 55 -7.99 10.23 -18.15
C GLY A 55 -7.06 9.09 -17.69
N GLU A 56 -7.36 8.40 -16.61
CA GLU A 56 -6.66 7.16 -16.22
C GLU A 56 -7.29 5.93 -16.91
N SER A 57 -6.54 4.82 -16.92
CA SER A 57 -6.99 3.56 -17.51
C SER A 57 -8.17 2.94 -16.74
N ASP A 58 -9.18 2.46 -17.44
CA ASP A 58 -10.26 1.65 -16.87
C ASP A 58 -9.81 0.23 -16.51
N ILE A 59 -8.69 -0.24 -17.07
CA ILE A 59 -8.09 -1.53 -16.72
C ILE A 59 -7.57 -1.45 -15.29
N LEU A 60 -7.84 -2.49 -14.50
CA LEU A 60 -7.37 -2.61 -13.11
C LEU A 60 -5.84 -2.63 -12.99
N GLY A 61 -5.34 -2.50 -11.78
CA GLY A 61 -3.91 -2.59 -11.46
C GLY A 61 -3.29 -1.26 -11.06
N LEU A 62 -3.47 -0.91 -9.78
CA LEU A 62 -3.07 0.39 -9.21
C LEU A 62 -1.56 0.55 -9.01
N GLU A 63 -0.75 -0.50 -9.12
CA GLU A 63 0.73 -0.39 -8.96
C GLU A 63 1.37 0.62 -9.92
N VAL A 64 0.66 0.98 -10.99
CA VAL A 64 1.09 1.97 -11.99
C VAL A 64 -0.01 3.03 -12.22
N SER A 65 -0.74 3.42 -11.20
CA SER A 65 -1.88 4.35 -11.25
C SER A 65 -3.10 3.84 -12.03
N GLY A 66 -3.09 2.61 -12.52
CA GLY A 66 -4.11 1.94 -13.31
C GLY A 66 -3.54 1.29 -14.56
N GLY A 67 -4.14 0.20 -15.02
CA GLY A 67 -3.69 -0.54 -16.20
C GLY A 67 -2.64 -1.61 -15.94
N GLY A 68 -2.20 -1.82 -14.70
CA GLY A 68 -1.18 -2.82 -14.35
C GLY A 68 -1.60 -4.27 -14.61
N TYR A 69 -2.89 -4.55 -14.81
CA TYR A 69 -3.40 -5.88 -15.16
C TYR A 69 -3.44 -6.12 -16.68
N ALA A 70 -2.48 -5.55 -17.41
CA ALA A 70 -2.33 -5.75 -18.85
C ALA A 70 -0.85 -5.94 -19.20
N GLU A 71 -0.59 -6.49 -20.40
CA GLU A 71 0.78 -6.70 -20.89
C GLU A 71 1.59 -5.40 -21.06
N TYR A 72 0.90 -4.27 -21.29
CA TYR A 72 1.52 -2.95 -21.46
C TYR A 72 0.69 -1.87 -20.77
N VAL A 73 1.37 -0.88 -20.25
CA VAL A 73 0.79 0.32 -19.66
C VAL A 73 1.60 1.55 -20.06
N ALA A 74 0.94 2.69 -20.25
CA ALA A 74 1.59 3.99 -20.46
C ALA A 74 1.47 4.81 -19.17
N VAL A 75 2.62 5.25 -18.62
CA VAL A 75 2.72 5.94 -17.34
C VAL A 75 3.49 7.23 -17.55
N GLU A 76 3.15 8.29 -16.81
CA GLU A 76 3.94 9.53 -16.80
C GLU A 76 5.38 9.22 -16.35
N GLU A 77 6.37 9.68 -17.10
CA GLU A 77 7.80 9.41 -16.86
C GLU A 77 8.22 9.77 -15.43
N VAL A 78 7.71 10.89 -14.91
CA VAL A 78 8.00 11.39 -13.55
C VAL A 78 7.48 10.48 -12.42
N LEU A 79 6.66 9.48 -12.74
CA LEU A 79 6.14 8.50 -11.79
C LEU A 79 6.87 7.17 -11.84
N VAL A 80 7.88 7.04 -12.70
CA VAL A 80 8.66 5.79 -12.81
C VAL A 80 9.84 5.81 -11.86
N MET A 81 10.06 4.69 -11.19
CA MET A 81 11.17 4.46 -10.27
C MET A 81 12.08 3.36 -10.81
N PRO A 82 13.39 3.44 -10.62
CA PRO A 82 14.28 2.32 -10.90
C PRO A 82 13.98 1.17 -9.93
N ALA A 83 13.88 -0.04 -10.46
CA ALA A 83 13.84 -1.24 -9.61
C ALA A 83 15.27 -1.56 -9.15
N PRO A 84 15.50 -1.82 -7.84
CA PRO A 84 16.80 -2.29 -7.37
C PRO A 84 17.19 -3.62 -8.02
N ASP A 85 18.42 -3.72 -8.55
CA ASP A 85 18.93 -4.93 -9.21
C ASP A 85 19.00 -6.15 -8.26
N SER A 86 18.99 -5.90 -6.96
CA SER A 86 18.99 -6.94 -5.91
C SER A 86 17.63 -7.60 -5.68
N LEU A 87 16.55 -7.06 -6.25
CA LEU A 87 15.19 -7.59 -6.07
C LEU A 87 14.75 -8.39 -7.29
N GLU A 88 14.10 -9.50 -7.03
CA GLU A 88 13.33 -10.18 -8.05
C GLU A 88 12.16 -9.31 -8.54
N PHE A 89 11.75 -9.48 -9.80
CA PHE A 89 10.65 -8.67 -10.36
C PHE A 89 9.34 -8.78 -9.55
N SER A 90 9.07 -9.94 -8.95
CA SER A 90 7.91 -10.14 -8.06
C SER A 90 8.01 -9.32 -6.78
N GLU A 91 9.22 -9.13 -6.27
CA GLU A 91 9.49 -8.29 -5.09
C GLU A 91 9.39 -6.81 -5.44
N ALA A 92 9.99 -6.42 -6.57
CA ALA A 92 9.92 -5.04 -7.08
C ALA A 92 8.47 -4.60 -7.36
N ALA A 93 7.63 -5.48 -7.93
CA ALA A 93 6.22 -5.22 -8.18
C ALA A 93 5.38 -5.01 -6.90
N ALA A 94 5.89 -5.41 -5.74
CA ALA A 94 5.22 -5.22 -4.45
C ALA A 94 5.52 -3.84 -3.81
N ILE A 95 6.34 -2.99 -4.47
CA ILE A 95 6.77 -1.71 -3.92
C ILE A 95 5.78 -0.57 -4.23
N PRO A 96 5.41 -0.24 -5.49
CA PRO A 96 4.94 1.09 -5.83
C PRO A 96 3.76 1.57 -4.98
N GLU A 97 2.60 0.96 -5.07
CA GLU A 97 1.40 1.44 -4.37
C GLU A 97 1.53 1.36 -2.85
N ALA A 98 2.03 0.22 -2.32
CA ALA A 98 2.09 0.01 -0.88
C ALA A 98 3.11 0.91 -0.19
N TRP A 99 4.31 1.04 -0.75
CA TRP A 99 5.39 1.79 -0.13
C TRP A 99 5.28 3.29 -0.35
N LEU A 100 4.81 3.74 -1.53
CA LEU A 100 4.50 5.15 -1.75
C LEU A 100 3.35 5.62 -0.85
N THR A 101 2.31 4.79 -0.69
CA THR A 101 1.24 5.07 0.28
C THR A 101 1.82 5.17 1.70
N ALA A 102 2.64 4.20 2.13
CA ALA A 102 3.25 4.22 3.45
C ALA A 102 4.15 5.45 3.68
N TYR A 103 4.96 5.81 2.69
CA TYR A 103 5.83 6.99 2.75
C TYR A 103 5.02 8.30 2.84
N GLN A 104 3.97 8.44 2.01
CA GLN A 104 3.03 9.56 2.08
C GLN A 104 2.44 9.71 3.48
N LEU A 105 1.95 8.59 4.04
CA LEU A 105 1.28 8.59 5.35
C LEU A 105 2.22 9.00 6.48
N LEU A 106 3.46 8.50 6.47
CA LEU A 106 4.45 8.78 7.50
C LEU A 106 5.04 10.19 7.40
N HIS A 107 5.54 10.56 6.21
CA HIS A 107 6.38 11.74 6.05
C HIS A 107 5.58 12.98 5.64
N PHE A 108 4.73 12.87 4.62
CA PHE A 108 3.99 14.02 4.08
C PHE A 108 2.83 14.44 5.00
N LEU A 109 2.13 13.49 5.60
CA LEU A 109 0.90 13.73 6.37
C LEU A 109 1.10 13.53 7.87
N GLY A 110 1.61 12.39 8.28
CA GLY A 110 1.88 12.06 9.68
C GLY A 110 3.03 12.84 10.28
N ARG A 111 3.95 13.34 9.45
CA ARG A 111 5.13 14.12 9.88
C ARG A 111 5.83 13.45 11.07
N VAL A 112 6.05 12.14 10.94
CA VAL A 112 6.63 11.29 11.98
C VAL A 112 8.04 11.78 12.32
N ARG A 113 8.34 11.79 13.61
CA ARG A 113 9.65 12.19 14.17
C ARG A 113 10.28 11.03 14.92
N SER A 114 11.58 11.09 15.09
CA SER A 114 12.28 10.13 15.94
C SER A 114 11.71 10.14 17.35
N GLY A 115 11.44 8.95 17.89
CA GLY A 115 10.83 8.73 19.19
C GLY A 115 9.29 8.71 19.20
N ASP A 116 8.61 9.13 18.12
CA ASP A 116 7.14 9.05 18.02
C ASP A 116 6.65 7.61 18.20
N VAL A 117 5.52 7.44 18.87
CA VAL A 117 4.73 6.20 18.89
C VAL A 117 3.81 6.22 17.69
N VAL A 118 3.94 5.23 16.80
CA VAL A 118 3.11 5.10 15.60
C VAL A 118 2.21 3.87 15.73
N LEU A 119 0.89 4.08 15.81
CA LEU A 119 -0.09 3.00 15.78
C LEU A 119 -0.52 2.74 14.33
N ILE A 120 -0.30 1.53 13.85
CA ILE A 120 -0.55 1.11 12.46
C ILE A 120 -1.67 0.08 12.46
N HIS A 121 -2.82 0.40 11.88
CA HIS A 121 -3.87 -0.59 11.67
C HIS A 121 -3.57 -1.47 10.45
N ALA A 122 -4.07 -2.71 10.48
CA ALA A 122 -3.80 -3.74 9.48
C ALA A 122 -2.30 -4.00 9.27
N GLY A 123 -1.54 -4.16 10.36
CA GLY A 123 -0.08 -4.33 10.37
C GLY A 123 0.47 -5.45 9.48
N GLY A 124 -0.33 -6.48 9.18
CA GLY A 124 0.04 -7.57 8.26
C GLY A 124 -0.29 -7.30 6.78
N SER A 125 -0.83 -6.14 6.41
CA SER A 125 -1.08 -5.78 5.01
C SER A 125 0.19 -5.32 4.30
N GLY A 126 0.14 -5.19 2.96
CA GLY A 126 1.26 -4.63 2.20
C GLY A 126 1.67 -3.23 2.68
N VAL A 127 0.70 -2.33 2.90
CA VAL A 127 0.97 -0.99 3.47
C VAL A 127 1.46 -1.10 4.91
N GLY A 128 0.83 -1.97 5.74
CA GLY A 128 1.19 -2.14 7.14
C GLY A 128 2.63 -2.62 7.33
N THR A 129 3.08 -3.62 6.56
CA THR A 129 4.46 -4.13 6.61
C THR A 129 5.49 -3.09 6.15
N ALA A 130 5.14 -2.25 5.18
CA ALA A 130 5.96 -1.12 4.76
C ALA A 130 6.03 -0.03 5.85
N LEU A 131 4.88 0.33 6.44
CA LEU A 131 4.79 1.32 7.52
C LEU A 131 5.63 0.94 8.74
N VAL A 132 5.63 -0.33 9.15
CA VAL A 132 6.48 -0.81 10.25
C VAL A 132 7.94 -0.51 9.95
N GLN A 133 8.44 -0.91 8.79
CA GLN A 133 9.84 -0.74 8.41
C GLN A 133 10.22 0.74 8.22
N LEU A 134 9.39 1.54 7.56
CA LEU A 134 9.63 2.97 7.38
C LEU A 134 9.59 3.73 8.69
N SER A 135 8.71 3.35 9.65
CA SER A 135 8.70 3.94 10.98
C SER A 135 10.02 3.74 11.72
N LEU A 136 10.63 2.55 11.58
CA LEU A 136 11.95 2.26 12.16
C LEU A 136 13.06 3.10 11.49
N VAL A 137 13.01 3.25 10.16
CA VAL A 137 13.95 4.13 9.43
C VAL A 137 13.85 5.57 9.93
N ALA A 138 12.64 6.04 10.24
CA ALA A 138 12.40 7.36 10.82
C ALA A 138 12.77 7.47 12.32
N GLY A 139 13.24 6.38 12.95
CA GLY A 139 13.55 6.35 14.38
C GLY A 139 12.33 6.33 15.30
N ALA A 140 11.15 6.03 14.76
CA ALA A 140 9.90 5.93 15.52
C ALA A 140 9.68 4.52 16.10
N ARG A 141 8.65 4.39 16.93
CA ARG A 141 8.27 3.16 17.62
C ARG A 141 6.94 2.63 17.07
N PRO A 142 6.94 1.75 16.05
CA PRO A 142 5.72 1.20 15.47
C PRO A 142 5.07 0.15 16.39
N TYR A 143 3.75 0.29 16.58
CA TYR A 143 2.85 -0.69 17.17
C TYR A 143 1.76 -1.01 16.15
N VAL A 144 1.26 -2.24 16.13
CA VAL A 144 0.29 -2.65 15.10
C VAL A 144 -1.00 -3.19 15.70
N THR A 145 -2.11 -3.07 14.96
CA THR A 145 -3.27 -3.94 15.15
C THR A 145 -3.44 -4.86 13.95
N ALA A 146 -3.81 -6.10 14.21
CA ALA A 146 -4.10 -7.09 13.16
C ALA A 146 -5.21 -8.05 13.61
N GLY A 147 -5.72 -8.86 12.67
CA GLY A 147 -6.82 -9.78 12.95
C GLY A 147 -6.37 -11.22 13.26
N SER A 148 -5.08 -11.48 13.44
CA SER A 148 -4.52 -12.75 13.85
C SER A 148 -3.13 -12.60 14.44
N GLU A 149 -2.74 -13.54 15.31
CA GLU A 149 -1.41 -13.59 15.92
C GLU A 149 -0.29 -13.77 14.90
N GLU A 150 -0.55 -14.51 13.82
CA GLU A 150 0.42 -14.69 12.73
C GLU A 150 0.80 -13.37 12.08
N LYS A 151 -0.19 -12.50 11.83
CA LYS A 151 0.04 -11.15 11.28
C LYS A 151 0.80 -10.24 12.24
N ILE A 152 0.52 -10.38 13.54
CA ILE A 152 1.24 -9.65 14.58
C ILE A 152 2.71 -10.09 14.61
N LYS A 153 2.95 -11.41 14.67
CA LYS A 153 4.32 -11.97 14.66
C LYS A 153 5.11 -11.55 13.42
N MET A 154 4.47 -11.49 12.24
CA MET A 154 5.12 -10.96 11.05
C MET A 154 5.52 -9.49 11.24
N ALA A 155 4.64 -8.64 11.74
CA ALA A 155 4.96 -7.24 11.99
C ALA A 155 6.08 -7.07 13.04
N GLU A 156 6.07 -7.88 14.10
CA GLU A 156 7.14 -7.91 15.13
C GLU A 156 8.46 -8.38 14.54
N SER A 157 8.47 -9.38 13.65
CA SER A 157 9.69 -9.82 12.95
C SER A 157 10.27 -8.74 12.04
N LEU A 158 9.47 -7.75 11.62
CA LEU A 158 9.88 -6.56 10.89
C LEU A 158 10.29 -5.41 11.82
N GLY A 159 10.18 -5.60 13.14
CA GLY A 159 10.61 -4.67 14.17
C GLY A 159 9.51 -3.84 14.84
N ALA A 160 8.23 -4.18 14.64
CA ALA A 160 7.16 -3.61 15.45
C ALA A 160 7.42 -3.87 16.94
N LYS A 161 7.13 -2.89 17.79
CA LYS A 161 7.38 -2.95 19.24
C LYS A 161 6.33 -3.76 19.98
N GLY A 162 5.29 -4.19 19.29
CA GLY A 162 4.20 -5.03 19.76
C GLY A 162 3.00 -4.95 18.83
N GLY A 163 2.10 -5.89 19.02
CA GLY A 163 0.85 -5.96 18.26
C GLY A 163 -0.33 -6.34 19.11
N PHE A 164 -1.52 -5.97 18.66
CA PHE A 164 -2.79 -6.29 19.30
C PHE A 164 -3.77 -6.92 18.31
N ASN A 165 -4.35 -8.05 18.72
CA ASN A 165 -5.42 -8.68 17.94
C ASN A 165 -6.75 -8.00 18.25
N TYR A 166 -7.21 -7.14 17.33
CA TYR A 166 -8.45 -6.37 17.52
C TYR A 166 -9.71 -7.20 17.66
N LYS A 167 -9.65 -8.52 17.42
CA LYS A 167 -10.77 -9.45 17.63
C LYS A 167 -10.91 -9.89 19.09
N THR A 168 -9.88 -9.69 19.90
CA THR A 168 -9.84 -10.17 21.29
C THR A 168 -10.17 -9.10 22.33
N GLY A 169 -10.33 -7.82 21.90
CA GLY A 169 -10.65 -6.76 22.85
C GLY A 169 -10.40 -5.35 22.33
N ASP A 170 -10.23 -4.44 23.26
CA ASP A 170 -10.05 -3.00 23.04
C ASP A 170 -8.55 -2.66 22.99
N PHE A 171 -8.06 -2.26 21.80
CA PHE A 171 -6.65 -1.91 21.63
C PHE A 171 -6.27 -0.57 22.28
N SER A 172 -7.23 0.30 22.63
CA SER A 172 -6.90 1.56 23.28
C SER A 172 -6.32 1.37 24.68
N ASN A 173 -6.86 0.41 25.45
CA ASN A 173 -6.33 0.07 26.75
C ASN A 173 -4.91 -0.51 26.65
N TRP A 174 -4.68 -1.33 25.60
CA TRP A 174 -3.36 -1.89 25.35
C TRP A 174 -2.36 -0.80 24.98
N ILE A 175 -2.70 0.14 24.05
CA ILE A 175 -1.83 1.27 23.69
C ILE A 175 -1.52 2.13 24.91
N GLU A 176 -2.51 2.44 25.74
CA GLU A 176 -2.29 3.17 26.98
C GLU A 176 -1.24 2.47 27.87
N SER A 177 -1.40 1.16 28.06
CA SER A 177 -0.47 0.34 28.86
C SER A 177 0.96 0.36 28.31
N VAL A 178 1.15 0.06 26.99
CA VAL A 178 2.50 -0.07 26.40
C VAL A 178 3.21 1.28 26.17
N THR A 179 2.47 2.39 26.26
CA THR A 179 3.02 3.77 26.14
C THR A 179 3.11 4.52 27.45
N GLY A 180 2.80 3.87 28.60
CA GLY A 180 2.80 4.51 29.91
C GLY A 180 1.78 5.64 30.03
N GLY A 181 0.62 5.50 29.40
CA GLY A 181 -0.46 6.49 29.42
C GLY A 181 -0.33 7.62 28.40
N LYS A 182 0.77 7.70 27.64
CA LYS A 182 0.98 8.75 26.63
C LYS A 182 0.03 8.65 25.45
N GLY A 183 -0.22 7.42 24.95
CA GLY A 183 -0.91 7.15 23.69
C GLY A 183 0.00 7.23 22.46
N ALA A 184 -0.60 7.18 21.28
CA ALA A 184 0.08 7.21 19.98
C ALA A 184 0.21 8.65 19.44
N ASP A 185 1.42 9.06 19.08
CA ASP A 185 1.69 10.36 18.46
C ASP A 185 1.11 10.42 17.04
N VAL A 186 1.12 9.27 16.34
CA VAL A 186 0.54 9.12 15.01
C VAL A 186 -0.27 7.84 14.94
N ILE A 187 -1.50 7.92 14.41
CA ILE A 187 -2.34 6.76 14.09
C ILE A 187 -2.53 6.71 12.58
N LEU A 188 -2.20 5.57 11.95
CA LEU A 188 -2.34 5.33 10.54
C LEU A 188 -3.49 4.35 10.31
N ASP A 189 -4.62 4.87 9.81
CA ASP A 189 -5.91 4.20 9.85
C ASP A 189 -6.50 3.95 8.45
N CYS A 190 -6.64 2.66 8.09
CA CYS A 190 -7.39 2.21 6.93
C CYS A 190 -8.78 1.64 7.27
N VAL A 191 -9.18 1.67 8.53
CA VAL A 191 -10.39 1.01 9.01
C VAL A 191 -11.57 1.99 9.13
N GLY A 192 -11.37 3.11 9.79
CA GLY A 192 -12.38 4.14 9.93
C GLY A 192 -13.37 3.88 11.07
N SER A 193 -14.67 3.90 10.76
CA SER A 193 -15.73 4.02 11.77
C SER A 193 -15.76 2.91 12.83
N CYS A 194 -15.37 1.68 12.51
CA CYS A 194 -15.32 0.61 13.51
C CYS A 194 -14.28 0.86 14.62
N PHE A 195 -13.28 1.70 14.38
CA PHE A 195 -12.17 1.94 15.31
C PHE A 195 -12.13 3.36 15.87
N TRP A 196 -13.02 4.26 15.46
CA TRP A 196 -12.90 5.68 15.78
C TRP A 196 -12.85 5.98 17.30
N GLU A 197 -13.65 5.28 18.10
CA GLU A 197 -13.66 5.49 19.56
C GLU A 197 -12.36 5.03 20.20
N GLN A 198 -11.85 3.88 19.77
CA GLN A 198 -10.58 3.38 20.26
C GLN A 198 -9.42 4.23 19.75
N ASN A 199 -9.48 4.73 18.51
CA ASN A 199 -8.47 5.63 17.95
C ASN A 199 -8.38 6.93 18.74
N ILE A 200 -9.52 7.57 19.03
CA ILE A 200 -9.49 8.84 19.76
C ILE A 200 -9.00 8.66 21.20
N ARG A 201 -9.29 7.53 21.86
CA ARG A 201 -8.73 7.19 23.17
C ARG A 201 -7.21 6.95 23.08
N SER A 202 -6.77 6.20 22.07
CA SER A 202 -5.36 5.89 21.82
C SER A 202 -4.52 7.10 21.41
N LEU A 203 -5.14 8.17 20.89
CA LEU A 203 -4.43 9.33 20.37
C LEU A 203 -3.75 10.09 21.53
N ALA A 204 -2.47 10.38 21.39
CA ALA A 204 -1.75 11.24 22.30
C ALA A 204 -2.25 12.70 22.23
N LEU A 205 -1.92 13.50 23.22
CA LEU A 205 -2.13 14.95 23.17
C LEU A 205 -1.31 15.54 22.00
N ASP A 206 -1.92 16.40 21.19
CA ASP A 206 -1.37 16.95 19.94
C ASP A 206 -1.07 15.87 18.87
N GLY A 207 -1.68 14.69 19.00
CA GLY A 207 -1.49 13.57 18.09
C GLY A 207 -2.14 13.78 16.71
N ARG A 208 -1.69 13.02 15.74
CA ARG A 208 -2.14 13.06 14.34
C ARG A 208 -2.75 11.73 13.95
N TRP A 209 -4.00 11.74 13.57
CA TRP A 209 -4.71 10.58 13.06
C TRP A 209 -4.88 10.71 11.53
N VAL A 210 -4.17 9.89 10.77
CA VAL A 210 -4.18 9.89 9.30
C VAL A 210 -5.09 8.76 8.82
N LEU A 211 -6.22 9.15 8.24
CA LEU A 211 -7.24 8.25 7.69
C LEU A 211 -7.00 8.09 6.18
N TYR A 212 -6.73 6.85 5.73
CA TYR A 212 -6.46 6.55 4.33
C TYR A 212 -7.32 5.43 3.74
N GLY A 213 -8.28 4.92 4.50
CA GLY A 213 -9.24 3.92 4.05
C GLY A 213 -10.42 3.78 5.00
N LEU A 214 -11.46 3.08 4.55
CA LEU A 214 -12.74 2.93 5.27
C LEU A 214 -13.20 1.46 5.27
N LEU A 215 -12.31 0.52 5.56
CA LEU A 215 -12.62 -0.92 5.55
C LEU A 215 -13.72 -1.30 6.56
N GLY A 216 -13.83 -0.56 7.65
CA GLY A 216 -14.83 -0.71 8.70
C GLY A 216 -15.96 0.32 8.64
N GLY A 217 -16.06 1.07 7.52
CA GLY A 217 -17.10 2.06 7.29
C GLY A 217 -16.67 3.51 7.53
N GLY A 218 -17.52 4.46 7.09
CA GLY A 218 -17.23 5.90 7.13
C GLY A 218 -18.15 6.72 8.05
N ASN A 219 -19.19 6.11 8.60
CA ASN A 219 -20.16 6.83 9.44
C ASN A 219 -19.78 6.71 10.91
N VAL A 220 -19.61 7.84 11.56
CA VAL A 220 -19.33 7.93 13.00
C VAL A 220 -20.49 8.61 13.73
N SER A 221 -20.75 8.18 14.96
CA SER A 221 -21.73 8.80 15.87
C SER A 221 -21.04 9.15 17.17
N GLY A 222 -21.66 9.99 17.99
CA GLY A 222 -21.15 10.35 19.31
C GLY A 222 -20.30 11.62 19.33
N ASN A 223 -19.23 11.62 20.12
CA ASN A 223 -18.54 12.85 20.54
C ASN A 223 -17.18 13.07 19.86
N LEU A 224 -16.95 12.56 18.64
CA LEU A 224 -15.66 12.61 17.95
C LEU A 224 -15.03 14.04 17.98
N LEU A 225 -15.78 15.05 17.59
CA LEU A 225 -15.26 16.42 17.53
C LEU A 225 -14.87 16.96 18.89
N ARG A 226 -15.69 16.71 19.93
CA ARG A 226 -15.38 17.10 21.31
C ARG A 226 -14.12 16.42 21.83
N ASP A 227 -13.98 15.14 21.55
CA ASP A 227 -12.87 14.37 22.08
C ASP A 227 -11.58 14.64 21.28
N LEU A 228 -11.67 14.91 19.98
CA LEU A 228 -10.56 15.40 19.16
C LEU A 228 -10.05 16.78 19.65
N LEU A 229 -10.99 17.69 19.99
CA LEU A 229 -10.66 19.00 20.55
C LEU A 229 -9.92 18.87 21.90
N LYS A 230 -10.37 17.98 22.80
CA LYS A 230 -9.69 17.71 24.08
C LYS A 230 -8.27 17.20 23.90
N LYS A 231 -8.04 16.39 22.86
CA LYS A 231 -6.71 15.89 22.50
C LYS A 231 -5.86 16.94 21.76
N ARG A 232 -6.42 18.09 21.37
CA ARG A 232 -5.82 19.03 20.40
C ARG A 232 -5.31 18.28 19.15
N GLY A 233 -6.00 17.19 18.83
CA GLY A 233 -5.61 16.24 17.80
C GLY A 233 -5.93 16.74 16.39
N SER A 234 -5.24 16.21 15.42
CA SER A 234 -5.51 16.43 14.00
C SER A 234 -6.07 15.16 13.39
N LEU A 235 -7.19 15.26 12.65
CA LEU A 235 -7.69 14.20 11.79
C LEU A 235 -7.43 14.61 10.33
N ILE A 236 -6.58 13.85 9.66
CA ILE A 236 -6.10 14.12 8.30
C ILE A 236 -6.58 12.97 7.40
N ALA A 237 -7.45 13.27 6.44
CA ALA A 237 -7.91 12.28 5.48
C ALA A 237 -7.15 12.40 4.15
N THR A 238 -6.86 11.26 3.50
CA THR A 238 -6.14 11.25 2.22
C THR A 238 -6.52 10.07 1.34
N THR A 239 -6.30 10.27 0.05
CA THR A 239 -6.12 9.22 -0.96
C THR A 239 -4.85 9.54 -1.75
N LEU A 240 -4.22 8.55 -2.39
CA LEU A 240 -3.06 8.80 -3.24
C LEU A 240 -3.47 8.97 -4.71
N ARG A 241 -4.35 8.10 -5.21
CA ARG A 241 -4.71 8.02 -6.63
C ARG A 241 -5.20 9.37 -7.21
N SER A 242 -6.02 10.09 -6.46
CA SER A 242 -6.62 11.37 -6.88
C SER A 242 -5.74 12.61 -6.63
N ARG A 243 -4.50 12.44 -6.17
CA ARG A 243 -3.54 13.55 -6.03
C ARG A 243 -3.08 14.05 -7.39
N SER A 244 -2.68 15.32 -7.45
CA SER A 244 -2.12 15.93 -8.67
C SER A 244 -0.86 15.22 -9.12
N LEU A 245 -0.50 15.38 -10.38
CA LEU A 245 0.73 14.80 -10.93
C LEU A 245 1.98 15.35 -10.22
N GLU A 246 1.99 16.63 -9.90
CA GLU A 246 3.09 17.30 -9.20
C GLU A 246 3.30 16.68 -7.81
N TYR A 247 2.22 16.48 -7.05
CA TYR A 247 2.29 15.86 -5.74
C TYR A 247 2.82 14.42 -5.82
N LYS A 248 2.32 13.64 -6.80
CA LYS A 248 2.78 12.26 -7.02
C LYS A 248 4.26 12.24 -7.44
N ALA A 249 4.70 13.16 -8.29
CA ALA A 249 6.10 13.27 -8.73
C ALA A 249 7.03 13.61 -7.56
N GLU A 250 6.66 14.58 -6.71
CA GLU A 250 7.41 14.92 -5.49
C GLU A 250 7.53 13.71 -4.56
N LEU A 251 6.43 12.98 -4.37
CA LEU A 251 6.40 11.76 -3.53
C LEU A 251 7.33 10.67 -4.10
N VAL A 252 7.24 10.41 -5.40
CA VAL A 252 8.07 9.41 -6.10
C VAL A 252 9.54 9.79 -6.03
N GLN A 253 9.88 11.06 -6.28
CA GLN A 253 11.24 11.54 -6.18
C GLN A 253 11.81 11.37 -4.78
N ALA A 254 11.10 11.87 -3.75
CA ALA A 254 11.54 11.77 -2.36
C ALA A 254 11.72 10.30 -1.92
N PHE A 255 10.79 9.43 -2.30
CA PHE A 255 10.89 7.99 -2.03
C PHE A 255 12.08 7.34 -2.74
N THR A 256 12.28 7.66 -4.02
CA THR A 256 13.37 7.12 -4.83
C THR A 256 14.73 7.49 -4.25
N GLU A 257 14.91 8.75 -3.86
CA GLU A 257 16.18 9.25 -3.31
C GLU A 257 16.50 8.67 -1.93
N THR A 258 15.48 8.50 -1.08
CA THR A 258 15.69 8.16 0.33
C THR A 258 15.46 6.69 0.67
N ILE A 259 14.57 6.00 -0.02
CA ILE A 259 14.10 4.66 0.36
C ILE A 259 14.58 3.57 -0.60
N VAL A 260 14.56 3.81 -1.91
CA VAL A 260 14.99 2.80 -2.90
C VAL A 260 16.40 2.24 -2.61
N PRO A 261 17.41 3.05 -2.23
CA PRO A 261 18.73 2.52 -1.87
C PRO A 261 18.73 1.55 -0.67
N LEU A 262 17.75 1.64 0.21
CA LEU A 262 17.67 0.77 1.38
C LEU A 262 17.21 -0.65 1.03
N PHE A 263 16.51 -0.83 -0.08
CA PHE A 263 16.22 -2.16 -0.64
C PHE A 263 17.49 -2.79 -1.20
N ALA A 264 18.29 -2.02 -1.94
CA ALA A 264 19.55 -2.51 -2.52
C ALA A 264 20.53 -3.00 -1.45
N THR A 265 20.50 -2.42 -0.25
CA THR A 265 21.34 -2.86 0.90
C THR A 265 20.70 -3.96 1.76
N GLY A 266 19.49 -4.41 1.43
CA GLY A 266 18.73 -5.39 2.22
C GLY A 266 18.20 -4.85 3.57
N LYS A 267 18.32 -3.56 3.83
CA LYS A 267 17.78 -2.92 5.05
C LYS A 267 16.26 -2.91 5.07
N LEU A 268 15.64 -2.81 3.89
CA LEU A 268 14.20 -2.93 3.68
C LEU A 268 13.91 -4.13 2.78
N LYS A 269 12.77 -4.77 2.99
CA LYS A 269 12.33 -5.89 2.18
C LYS A 269 10.82 -5.86 1.95
N THR A 270 10.41 -6.24 0.76
CA THR A 270 8.99 -6.45 0.44
C THR A 270 8.52 -7.77 1.02
N ILE A 271 7.28 -7.80 1.48
CA ILE A 271 6.65 -9.04 1.96
C ILE A 271 5.66 -9.49 0.90
N VAL A 272 6.06 -10.49 0.13
CA VAL A 272 5.20 -11.13 -0.89
C VAL A 272 4.54 -12.35 -0.27
N ASP A 273 3.21 -12.31 -0.18
CA ASP A 273 2.40 -13.40 0.36
C ASP A 273 2.25 -14.55 -0.62
N SER A 274 1.98 -14.21 -1.88
CA SER A 274 1.75 -15.19 -2.93
C SER A 274 1.87 -14.56 -4.32
N VAL A 275 2.24 -15.39 -5.29
CA VAL A 275 2.30 -15.03 -6.71
C VAL A 275 1.27 -15.86 -7.47
N PHE A 276 0.38 -15.19 -8.20
CA PHE A 276 -0.59 -15.80 -9.09
C PHE A 276 -0.24 -15.45 -10.54
N THR A 277 -0.70 -16.27 -11.48
CA THR A 277 -0.67 -15.91 -12.92
C THR A 277 -1.89 -15.06 -13.28
N MET A 278 -1.84 -14.39 -14.43
CA MET A 278 -2.99 -13.62 -14.94
C MET A 278 -4.27 -14.48 -15.03
N ASP A 279 -4.15 -15.77 -15.39
CA ASP A 279 -5.29 -16.69 -15.47
C ASP A 279 -5.93 -16.98 -14.11
N GLN A 280 -5.19 -16.79 -13.03
CA GLN A 280 -5.61 -17.02 -11.66
C GLN A 280 -6.14 -15.74 -10.98
N ILE A 281 -6.37 -14.67 -11.74
CA ILE A 281 -6.74 -13.36 -11.19
C ILE A 281 -7.98 -13.41 -10.28
N GLN A 282 -8.96 -14.26 -10.61
CA GLN A 282 -10.14 -14.44 -9.77
C GLN A 282 -9.80 -15.01 -8.39
N LEU A 283 -8.85 -15.97 -8.32
CA LEU A 283 -8.38 -16.56 -7.07
C LEU A 283 -7.61 -15.54 -6.24
N ALA A 284 -6.77 -14.73 -6.89
CA ALA A 284 -6.03 -13.66 -6.23
C ALA A 284 -6.98 -12.63 -5.58
N HIS A 285 -8.03 -12.20 -6.28
CA HIS A 285 -9.04 -11.30 -5.73
C HIS A 285 -9.81 -11.92 -4.56
N LYS A 286 -10.22 -13.20 -4.68
CA LYS A 286 -10.86 -13.93 -3.56
C LYS A 286 -9.95 -14.03 -2.34
N LYS A 287 -8.65 -14.29 -2.54
CA LYS A 287 -7.67 -14.31 -1.44
C LYS A 287 -7.54 -12.94 -0.77
N MET A 288 -7.48 -11.84 -1.53
CA MET A 288 -7.48 -10.50 -0.98
C MET A 288 -8.74 -10.22 -0.16
N GLU A 289 -9.91 -10.61 -0.66
CA GLU A 289 -11.20 -10.36 -0.02
C GLU A 289 -11.39 -11.20 1.26
N SER A 290 -10.77 -12.38 1.34
CA SER A 290 -10.80 -13.20 2.56
C SER A 290 -9.94 -12.64 3.71
N ASN A 291 -9.13 -11.60 3.46
CA ASN A 291 -8.19 -11.03 4.43
C ASN A 291 -7.18 -12.04 5.02
N GLN A 292 -6.84 -13.09 4.28
CA GLN A 292 -5.89 -14.12 4.74
C GLN A 292 -4.43 -13.78 4.40
N ASN A 293 -4.19 -12.90 3.44
CA ASN A 293 -2.84 -12.53 3.00
C ASN A 293 -2.03 -11.81 4.09
N ILE A 294 -0.73 -12.04 4.07
CA ILE A 294 0.29 -11.30 4.83
C ILE A 294 1.25 -10.65 3.83
N GLY A 295 1.22 -9.32 3.73
CA GLY A 295 1.93 -8.60 2.68
C GLY A 295 1.16 -8.51 1.38
N LYS A 296 1.87 -8.51 0.25
CA LYS A 296 1.33 -8.27 -1.10
C LYS A 296 1.02 -9.57 -1.83
N ILE A 297 -0.08 -9.57 -2.55
CA ILE A 297 -0.42 -10.59 -3.56
C ILE A 297 0.08 -10.06 -4.90
N VAL A 298 0.95 -10.80 -5.56
CA VAL A 298 1.59 -10.43 -6.82
C VAL A 298 0.98 -11.22 -7.97
N ILE A 299 0.86 -10.59 -9.14
CA ILE A 299 0.34 -11.19 -10.35
C ILE A 299 1.43 -11.18 -11.42
N LYS A 300 1.78 -12.35 -11.92
CA LYS A 300 2.65 -12.51 -13.08
C LYS A 300 1.82 -12.28 -14.35
N ILE A 301 2.17 -11.24 -15.10
CA ILE A 301 1.44 -10.82 -16.31
C ILE A 301 2.05 -11.48 -17.55
N ALA A 302 3.35 -11.35 -17.76
CA ALA A 302 4.05 -11.92 -18.90
C ALA A 302 5.24 -12.75 -18.44
N THR A 303 5.66 -13.70 -19.28
CA THR A 303 6.95 -14.38 -19.09
C THR A 303 8.04 -13.47 -19.63
N PRO A 304 9.17 -13.24 -18.92
CA PRO A 304 10.30 -12.51 -19.45
C PRO A 304 10.70 -13.06 -20.82
N GLN A 305 10.65 -12.24 -21.86
CA GLN A 305 11.33 -12.61 -23.11
C GLN A 305 12.81 -12.35 -22.83
N VAL A 306 13.62 -13.39 -22.87
CA VAL A 306 15.06 -13.25 -22.92
C VAL A 306 15.34 -12.61 -24.28
N ASP A 307 15.68 -11.32 -24.32
CA ASP A 307 16.18 -10.67 -25.53
C ASP A 307 17.53 -11.30 -25.85
N GLU A 308 17.53 -12.27 -26.79
CA GLU A 308 18.75 -12.93 -27.29
C GLU A 308 19.77 -11.93 -27.88
N ASN A 309 19.35 -10.67 -28.10
CA ASN A 309 20.22 -9.61 -28.61
C ASN A 309 21.10 -8.93 -27.55
N VAL A 310 20.79 -9.03 -26.24
CA VAL A 310 21.60 -8.43 -25.19
C VAL A 310 22.83 -9.32 -24.84
N THR A 311 22.75 -10.59 -25.12
CA THR A 311 23.86 -11.54 -24.90
C THR A 311 24.93 -11.46 -25.98
N LYS A 312 24.65 -10.96 -27.17
CA LYS A 312 25.64 -10.81 -28.25
C LYS A 312 26.61 -9.64 -28.08
N ASN A 313 26.21 -8.59 -27.36
CA ASN A 313 27.08 -7.41 -27.16
C ASN A 313 28.02 -7.53 -25.94
N LYS A 314 27.97 -8.60 -25.15
CA LYS A 314 28.92 -8.84 -24.04
C LYS A 314 30.09 -9.78 -24.43
N SER A 315 30.07 -10.34 -25.63
CA SER A 315 31.16 -11.18 -26.13
C SER A 315 32.09 -10.48 -27.12
N GLU A 316 31.89 -9.18 -27.39
CA GLU A 316 32.69 -8.38 -28.31
C GLU A 316 33.28 -7.10 -27.67
N LEU A 317 33.49 -7.11 -26.33
CA LEU A 317 34.26 -6.06 -25.64
C LEU A 317 35.38 -6.69 -24.81
#